data_01f26163f11ebc3aa6e74c7e3898b0b2
#
_entry.id   01f26163f11ebc3aa6e74c7e3898b0b2
#
_cell.length_a   1.000
_cell.length_b   1.000
_cell.length_c   1.000
_cell.angle_alpha   90.00
_cell.angle_beta   90.00
_cell.angle_gamma   90.00
#
_symmetry.space_group_name_H-M   'P 1'
#
loop_
_entity.id
_entity.type
_entity.pdbx_description
1 polymer ?
#
loop_
_entity_poly.entity_id
_entity_poly.type
_entity_poly.pdbx_seq_one_letter_code
_entity_poly.pdbx_strand_id
1 'polypeptide(L)'
;MILNRDGASFEYAGVTYTVGGPVIGTDASEYHGIYGVITEIRDGDDKETENETPDIYCEFEPPVLPCEVKELEAVFSDLYEEPKTVEDIIFDYVIMAPEMIRPLDDLHTTRGRVTIYLLTEDWAVN
;
A
#
# COMPACT_ATOMS: atom_id res chain seq x y z
N MET A 1 18.70 -2.00 9.34
CA MET A 1 18.40 -0.60 8.92
C MET A 1 16.91 -0.37 9.07
N ILE A 2 16.54 0.66 9.80
CA ILE A 2 15.13 1.03 10.01
C ILE A 2 14.95 2.47 9.57
N LEU A 3 14.04 2.70 8.62
CA LEU A 3 13.66 4.04 8.18
C LEU A 3 12.22 4.29 8.63
N ASN A 4 12.03 5.23 9.56
CA ASN A 4 10.68 5.53 10.07
C ASN A 4 10.42 7.02 10.18
N ARG A 5 11.27 7.85 9.55
CA ARG A 5 11.09 9.30 9.53
C ARG A 5 10.47 9.71 8.21
N ASP A 6 9.45 10.55 8.25
CA ASP A 6 8.81 11.07 7.04
C ASP A 6 9.85 11.66 6.10
N GLY A 7 9.77 11.28 4.83
CA GLY A 7 10.69 11.75 3.81
C GLY A 7 11.92 10.89 3.63
N ALA A 8 12.19 9.96 4.54
CA ALA A 8 13.31 9.03 4.35
C ALA A 8 12.97 8.11 3.18
N SER A 9 13.93 7.88 2.30
CA SER A 9 13.68 7.09 1.11
C SER A 9 14.69 5.95 0.99
N PHE A 10 14.26 4.92 0.26
CA PHE A 10 15.05 3.71 0.05
C PHE A 10 14.81 3.24 -1.37
N GLU A 11 15.88 3.01 -2.10
CA GLU A 11 15.77 2.56 -3.49
C GLU A 11 15.99 1.06 -3.57
N TYR A 12 15.08 0.37 -4.25
CA TYR A 12 15.19 -1.07 -4.44
C TYR A 12 14.71 -1.42 -5.85
N ALA A 13 15.56 -2.12 -6.60
CA ALA A 13 15.24 -2.57 -7.96
C ALA A 13 14.81 -1.43 -8.86
N GLY A 14 15.40 -0.26 -8.71
CA GLY A 14 15.10 0.90 -9.55
C GLY A 14 13.87 1.69 -9.12
N VAL A 15 13.25 1.33 -8.01
CA VAL A 15 12.06 2.02 -7.50
C VAL A 15 12.41 2.68 -6.18
N THR A 16 11.97 3.91 -5.99
CA THR A 16 12.21 4.65 -4.74
C THR A 16 10.98 4.58 -3.86
N TYR A 17 11.16 4.09 -2.63
CA TYR A 17 10.12 3.98 -1.63
C TYR A 17 10.37 5.03 -0.56
N THR A 18 9.38 5.86 -0.26
CA THR A 18 9.55 6.98 0.67
C THR A 18 8.58 6.85 1.83
N VAL A 19 9.10 6.97 3.05
CA VAL A 19 8.28 6.95 4.26
C VAL A 19 7.36 8.18 4.23
N GLY A 20 6.07 7.95 4.45
CA GLY A 20 5.06 8.99 4.31
C GLY A 20 4.53 9.14 2.91
N GLY A 21 5.12 8.43 1.93
CA GLY A 21 4.67 8.53 0.54
C GLY A 21 3.48 7.63 0.24
N PRO A 22 2.64 8.05 -0.70
CA PRO A 22 1.47 7.26 -1.07
C PRO A 22 1.85 6.05 -1.93
N VAL A 23 1.09 4.98 -1.78
CA VAL A 23 1.29 3.76 -2.56
C VAL A 23 -0.07 3.19 -2.93
N ILE A 24 -0.04 2.23 -3.87
CA ILE A 24 -1.23 1.45 -4.20
C ILE A 24 -0.82 -0.02 -4.25
N GLY A 25 -1.69 -0.88 -3.76
CA GLY A 25 -1.44 -2.31 -3.84
C GLY A 25 -1.48 -2.81 -5.27
N THR A 26 -0.52 -3.70 -5.60
CA THR A 26 -0.45 -4.28 -6.95
C THR A 26 -1.22 -5.60 -6.99
N ASP A 27 -1.30 -6.19 -8.18
CA ASP A 27 -1.95 -7.49 -8.32
C ASP A 27 -1.17 -8.63 -7.68
N ALA A 28 0.04 -8.36 -7.19
CA ALA A 28 0.80 -9.33 -6.40
C ALA A 28 0.35 -9.33 -4.94
N SER A 29 -0.61 -8.49 -4.57
CA SER A 29 -1.05 -8.31 -3.19
C SER A 29 -2.56 -8.50 -3.07
N GLU A 30 -2.98 -9.01 -1.91
CA GLU A 30 -4.41 -9.07 -1.58
C GLU A 30 -5.01 -7.68 -1.40
N TYR A 31 -4.19 -6.65 -1.26
CA TYR A 31 -4.66 -5.26 -1.19
C TYR A 31 -4.66 -4.59 -2.57
N HIS A 32 -4.80 -5.38 -3.63
CA HIS A 32 -4.76 -4.87 -5.00
C HIS A 32 -5.77 -3.74 -5.20
N GLY A 33 -5.27 -2.60 -5.69
CA GLY A 33 -6.12 -1.44 -5.95
C GLY A 33 -6.43 -0.57 -4.75
N ILE A 34 -5.90 -0.92 -3.57
CA ILE A 34 -6.16 -0.18 -2.33
C ILE A 34 -5.02 0.81 -2.12
N TYR A 35 -5.37 2.05 -1.79
CA TYR A 35 -4.38 3.11 -1.53
C TYR A 35 -3.91 3.07 -0.09
N GLY A 36 -2.65 3.45 0.10
CA GLY A 36 -2.09 3.52 1.44
C GLY A 36 -0.88 4.43 1.49
N VAL A 37 -0.21 4.43 2.63
CA VAL A 37 1.04 5.17 2.80
C VAL A 37 2.08 4.26 3.44
N ILE A 38 3.35 4.52 3.13
CA ILE A 38 4.45 3.79 3.77
C ILE A 38 4.72 4.44 5.12
N THR A 39 4.75 3.63 6.17
CA THR A 39 5.02 4.13 7.52
C THR A 39 6.43 3.82 8.00
N GLU A 40 7.03 2.74 7.48
CA GLU A 40 8.35 2.32 7.93
C GLU A 40 8.95 1.39 6.88
N ILE A 41 10.28 1.40 6.76
CA ILE A 41 10.99 0.46 5.87
C ILE A 41 12.11 -0.16 6.69
N ARG A 42 12.24 -1.48 6.64
CA ARG A 42 13.30 -2.21 7.33
C ARG A 42 14.04 -3.10 6.36
N ASP A 43 15.35 -3.14 6.51
CA ASP A 43 16.20 -4.00 5.69
C ASP A 43 17.32 -4.55 6.56
N GLY A 44 17.97 -5.61 6.08
CA GLY A 44 19.08 -6.23 6.80
C GLY A 44 18.61 -6.96 8.05
N ASP A 45 19.38 -6.80 9.14
CA ASP A 45 19.11 -7.52 10.38
C ASP A 45 17.89 -7.02 11.13
N ASP A 46 17.34 -5.89 10.73
CA ASP A 46 16.20 -5.29 11.42
C ASP A 46 14.86 -5.74 10.87
N LYS A 47 14.87 -6.59 9.85
CA LYS A 47 13.64 -7.09 9.24
C LYS A 47 12.89 -8.03 10.18
N GLU A 48 11.57 -8.04 10.05
CA GLU A 48 10.72 -8.98 10.78
C GLU A 48 10.44 -10.25 9.98
N THR A 49 10.38 -10.14 8.65
CA THR A 49 10.11 -11.30 7.81
C THR A 49 11.42 -11.96 7.40
N GLU A 50 11.33 -13.22 6.96
CA GLU A 50 12.50 -13.93 6.44
C GLU A 50 12.62 -13.82 4.93
N ASN A 51 11.79 -12.97 4.31
CA ASN A 51 11.89 -12.73 2.87
C ASN A 51 13.22 -12.08 2.54
N GLU A 52 13.70 -12.30 1.31
CA GLU A 52 14.97 -11.70 0.90
C GLU A 52 14.83 -10.23 0.53
N THR A 53 13.60 -9.77 0.38
CA THR A 53 13.32 -8.38 0.04
C THR A 53 13.12 -7.55 1.31
N PRO A 54 13.26 -6.21 1.21
CA PRO A 54 12.99 -5.36 2.38
C PRO A 54 11.54 -5.46 2.84
N ASP A 55 11.35 -5.23 4.14
CA ASP A 55 10.00 -5.15 4.72
C ASP A 55 9.53 -3.71 4.61
N ILE A 56 8.41 -3.49 3.92
CA ILE A 56 7.83 -2.16 3.77
C ILE A 56 6.51 -2.16 4.52
N TYR A 57 6.46 -1.36 5.59
CA TYR A 57 5.27 -1.29 6.43
C TYR A 57 4.33 -0.25 5.86
N CYS A 58 3.08 -0.62 5.67
CA CYS A 58 2.10 0.25 5.05
C CYS A 58 0.83 0.32 5.88
N GLU A 59 0.15 1.45 5.76
CA GLU A 59 -1.18 1.63 6.30
C GLU A 59 -2.10 1.87 5.12
N PHE A 60 -3.09 1.00 4.93
CA PHE A 60 -4.01 1.07 3.79
C PHE A 60 -5.35 1.66 4.18
N GLU A 61 -6.00 2.32 3.23
CA GLU A 61 -7.31 2.91 3.44
C GLU A 61 -8.39 1.87 3.17
N PRO A 62 -9.25 1.56 4.16
CA PRO A 62 -10.33 0.61 3.90
C PRO A 62 -11.27 1.14 2.83
N PRO A 63 -11.79 0.26 1.95
CA PRO A 63 -12.76 0.69 0.95
C PRO A 63 -14.08 1.08 1.62
N VAL A 64 -14.80 2.02 1.02
CA VAL A 64 -16.07 2.47 1.56
C VAL A 64 -17.26 2.06 0.69
N LEU A 65 -17.05 1.82 -0.60
CA LEU A 65 -18.14 1.40 -1.49
C LEU A 65 -18.49 -0.06 -1.24
N PRO A 66 -19.78 -0.40 -1.13
CA PRO A 66 -20.15 -1.79 -0.81
C PRO A 66 -19.60 -2.82 -1.80
N CYS A 67 -19.50 -2.50 -3.08
CA CYS A 67 -18.96 -3.45 -4.05
C CYS A 67 -17.48 -3.69 -3.82
N GLU A 68 -16.75 -2.66 -3.45
CA GLU A 68 -15.31 -2.79 -3.16
C GLU A 68 -15.07 -3.55 -1.87
N VAL A 69 -15.92 -3.33 -0.87
CA VAL A 69 -15.84 -4.06 0.38
C VAL A 69 -16.05 -5.54 0.12
N LYS A 70 -17.07 -5.88 -0.67
CA LYS A 70 -17.37 -7.29 -0.95
C LYS A 70 -16.26 -7.95 -1.75
N GLU A 71 -15.68 -7.22 -2.69
CA GLU A 71 -14.57 -7.75 -3.48
C GLU A 71 -13.38 -8.08 -2.58
N LEU A 72 -13.04 -7.16 -1.70
CA LEU A 72 -11.91 -7.34 -0.79
C LEU A 72 -12.17 -8.50 0.17
N GLU A 73 -13.39 -8.57 0.70
CA GLU A 73 -13.75 -9.67 1.59
C GLU A 73 -13.65 -11.02 0.88
N ALA A 74 -14.06 -11.08 -0.39
CA ALA A 74 -13.97 -12.30 -1.16
C ALA A 74 -12.52 -12.73 -1.37
N VAL A 75 -11.64 -11.77 -1.67
CA VAL A 75 -10.22 -12.06 -1.87
C VAL A 75 -9.61 -12.63 -0.60
N PHE A 76 -9.90 -12.01 0.54
CA PHE A 76 -9.33 -12.47 1.81
C PHE A 76 -9.94 -13.80 2.24
N SER A 77 -11.25 -14.00 2.02
CA SER A 77 -11.89 -15.27 2.35
C SER A 77 -11.29 -16.41 1.54
N ASP A 78 -11.01 -16.15 0.28
CA ASP A 78 -10.42 -17.14 -0.62
C ASP A 78 -8.99 -17.48 -0.20
N LEU A 79 -8.22 -16.44 0.12
CA LEU A 79 -6.82 -16.60 0.49
C LEU A 79 -6.65 -17.39 1.79
N TYR A 80 -7.48 -17.12 2.78
CA TYR A 80 -7.38 -17.77 4.08
C TYR A 80 -8.28 -19.00 4.21
N GLU A 81 -9.07 -19.31 3.18
CA GLU A 81 -9.96 -20.47 3.12
C GLU A 81 -10.96 -20.48 4.27
N GLU A 82 -11.41 -19.30 4.69
CA GLU A 82 -12.46 -19.16 5.70
C GLU A 82 -13.11 -17.79 5.49
N PRO A 83 -14.38 -17.64 5.93
CA PRO A 83 -15.08 -16.36 5.73
C PRO A 83 -14.35 -15.22 6.44
N LYS A 84 -14.12 -14.15 5.71
CA LYS A 84 -13.48 -12.93 6.24
C LYS A 84 -14.36 -11.73 5.92
N THR A 85 -14.49 -10.82 6.88
CA THR A 85 -15.19 -9.56 6.67
C THR A 85 -14.17 -8.44 6.77
N VAL A 86 -14.60 -7.23 6.38
CA VAL A 86 -13.69 -6.08 6.42
C VAL A 86 -13.19 -5.83 7.84
N GLU A 87 -13.96 -6.23 8.84
CA GLU A 87 -13.55 -6.07 10.24
C GLU A 87 -12.46 -7.05 10.64
N ASP A 88 -12.30 -8.14 9.89
CA ASP A 88 -11.24 -9.13 10.15
C ASP A 88 -9.95 -8.80 9.41
N ILE A 89 -9.96 -7.79 8.56
CA ILE A 89 -8.81 -7.46 7.72
C ILE A 89 -8.01 -6.36 8.38
N ILE A 90 -6.70 -6.56 8.42
CA ILE A 90 -5.79 -5.57 9.00
C ILE A 90 -5.42 -4.58 7.91
N PHE A 91 -5.63 -3.28 8.16
CA PHE A 91 -5.30 -2.22 7.22
C PHE A 91 -4.14 -1.36 7.71
N ASP A 92 -3.90 -1.32 9.02
CA ASP A 92 -2.78 -0.58 9.58
C ASP A 92 -1.66 -1.57 9.88
N TYR A 93 -0.42 -1.10 9.73
CA TYR A 93 0.76 -1.87 10.10
C TYR A 93 0.87 -3.19 9.32
N VAL A 94 0.73 -3.11 8.00
CA VAL A 94 0.83 -4.27 7.12
C VAL A 94 2.22 -4.32 6.52
N ILE A 95 2.88 -5.49 6.59
CA ILE A 95 4.22 -5.64 6.03
C ILE A 95 4.09 -6.12 4.58
N MET A 96 4.65 -5.35 3.66
CA MET A 96 4.57 -5.64 2.22
C MET A 96 5.95 -5.88 1.64
N ALA A 97 6.04 -6.81 0.70
CA ALA A 97 7.22 -6.93 -0.15
C ALA A 97 7.17 -5.83 -1.21
N PRO A 98 8.32 -5.42 -1.76
CA PRO A 98 8.32 -4.32 -2.74
C PRO A 98 7.40 -4.54 -3.95
N GLU A 99 7.29 -5.77 -4.43
CA GLU A 99 6.44 -6.03 -5.61
C GLU A 99 4.96 -5.96 -5.29
N MET A 100 4.59 -5.94 -4.03
CA MET A 100 3.17 -5.90 -3.63
C MET A 100 2.60 -4.50 -3.61
N ILE A 101 3.42 -3.48 -3.72
CA ILE A 101 2.97 -2.09 -3.73
C ILE A 101 3.70 -1.33 -4.82
N ARG A 102 3.07 -0.23 -5.27
CA ARG A 102 3.66 0.67 -6.24
C ARG A 102 3.59 2.09 -5.69
N PRO A 103 4.74 2.77 -5.50
CA PRO A 103 4.70 4.16 -5.05
C PRO A 103 4.00 5.05 -6.07
N LEU A 104 3.25 6.05 -5.60
CA LEU A 104 2.55 7.00 -6.43
C LEU A 104 3.33 8.31 -6.39
N ASP A 105 3.60 8.86 -7.54
CA ASP A 105 4.23 10.18 -7.60
C ASP A 105 3.20 11.24 -7.40
N ASP A 106 3.24 11.85 -7.27
CA ASP A 106 2.41 12.82 -7.17
C ASP A 106 1.74 13.52 -7.87
N LEU A 107 1.78 13.01 -8.04
CA LEU A 107 1.40 13.51 -8.33
C LEU A 107 0.87 14.18 -8.20
N HIS A 108 1.11 14.26 -8.42
CA HIS A 108 0.83 14.88 -8.30
C HIS A 108 0.09 15.14 -7.64
N THR A 109 0.47 14.96 -7.20
CA THR A 109 -0.03 15.29 -6.64
C THR A 109 -0.54 15.56 -5.95
N THR A 110 -0.51 15.62 -5.82
CA THR A 110 -0.97 16.07 -5.30
C THR A 110 -1.65 16.26 -4.58
N ARG A 111 -1.78 16.44 -4.46
CA ARG A 111 -2.42 16.66 -3.84
C ARG A 111 -3.36 16.45 -3.33
N GLY A 112 -3.31 16.09 -3.30
CA GLY A 112 -4.08 15.84 -2.92
C GLY A 112 -4.87 15.29 -2.74
N ARG A 113 -4.95 14.94 -2.72
CA ARG A 113 -5.68 14.61 -2.74
C ARG A 113 -6.27 14.12 -3.09
N VAL A 114 -6.06 13.80 -3.38
CA VAL A 114 -6.67 13.57 -3.99
C VAL A 114 -7.27 13.09 -4.31
N THR A 115 -6.96 12.99 -4.57
CA THR A 115 -7.53 12.93 -5.12
C THR A 115 -7.83 12.56 -5.69
N ILE A 116 -7.54 12.32 -6.06
CA ILE A 116 -7.82 12.42 -6.90
C ILE A 116 -8.00 12.13 -7.51
N TYR A 117 -7.65 11.86 -7.73
CA TYR A 117 -7.77 12.33 -8.60
C TYR A 117 -8.22 12.00 -9.08
N LEU A 118 -7.77 11.74 -9.07
CA LEU A 118 -8.05 12.09 -9.82
C LEU A 118 -8.55 11.94 -10.31
N LEU A 119 -8.28 11.68 -10.33
CA LEU A 119 -8.70 12.18 -11.01
C LEU A 119 -9.01 12.12 -11.57
N THR A 120 -8.70 11.95 -11.63
CA THR A 120 -8.98 12.58 -12.32
C THR A 120 -9.10 12.57 -12.94
N GLU A 121 -8.91 12.55 -13.05
CA GLU A 121 -9.02 13.27 -13.70
C GLU A 121 -9.30 13.41 -14.11
N ASP A 122 -8.88 13.21 -14.12
CA ASP A 122 -9.03 13.97 -14.62
C ASP A 122 -9.27 14.07 -14.81
N TRP A 123 -9.01 14.03 -15.01
CA TRP A 123 -9.03 14.79 -15.27
C TRP A 123 -9.13 15.01 -15.47
N ALA A 124 -8.71 15.11 -15.33
CA ALA A 124 -8.63 15.78 -15.54
C ALA A 124 -8.73 16.06 -15.76
N VAL A 125 -8.51 16.08 -15.91
CA VAL A 125 -8.38 16.74 -16.18
C VAL A 125 -8.46 16.94 -16.44
N ASN A 126 -8.22 17.01 -16.61
CA ASN A 126 -8.13 17.65 -16.85
C ASN A 126 -8.33 17.74 -17.08
#